data_cd24e331113a36a475a708590c7f106d
#
_entry.id   cd24e331113a36a475a708590c7f106d
#
_cell.length_a   1.000
_cell.length_b   1.000
_cell.length_c   1.000
_cell.angle_alpha   90.00
_cell.angle_beta   90.00
_cell.angle_gamma   90.00
#
_symmetry.space_group_name_H-M   'P 1'
#
loop_
_entity.id
_entity.type
_entity.pdbx_description
1 polymer ?
#
loop_
_entity_poly.entity_id
_entity_poly.type
_entity_poly.pdbx_seq_one_letter_code
_entity_poly.pdbx_strand_id
1 'polypeptide(L)' 'MYVGNFLNGKRHGFGEVYVSNEHDTMLKYGMWSDNMQNGKSRLTFLSLPYAEMEIFYTNDRIHGDVFYNISEE' A
#
# COMPACT_ATOMS: atom_id res chain seq x y z
N MET A 1 -4.20 -8.01 -6.56
CA MET A 1 -5.67 -7.95 -6.32
C MET A 1 -5.98 -6.75 -5.45
N TYR A 2 -6.99 -6.00 -5.82
CA TYR A 2 -7.44 -4.84 -5.05
C TYR A 2 -8.75 -5.17 -4.34
N VAL A 3 -8.79 -4.87 -3.06
CA VAL A 3 -10.01 -5.01 -2.25
C VAL A 3 -10.26 -3.68 -1.55
N GLY A 4 -11.34 -3.03 -1.89
CA GLY A 4 -11.63 -1.73 -1.29
C GLY A 4 -12.81 -1.05 -1.97
N ASN A 5 -12.82 0.25 -1.85
CA ASN A 5 -13.93 1.06 -2.32
C ASN A 5 -13.76 1.46 -3.77
N PHE A 6 -14.89 1.62 -4.45
CA PHE A 6 -14.95 2.11 -5.82
C PHE A 6 -15.94 3.25 -5.92
N LEU A 7 -15.63 4.18 -6.79
CA LEU A 7 -16.53 5.26 -7.15
C LEU A 7 -16.52 5.40 -8.66
N ASN A 8 -17.68 5.24 -9.29
CA ASN A 8 -17.80 5.32 -10.76
C ASN A 8 -16.84 4.37 -11.48
N GLY A 9 -16.68 3.16 -10.94
CA GLY A 9 -15.83 2.15 -11.55
C GLY A 9 -14.35 2.33 -11.30
N LYS A 10 -13.96 3.32 -10.50
CA LYS A 10 -12.55 3.58 -10.20
C LYS A 10 -12.28 3.39 -8.72
N ARG A 11 -11.06 2.93 -8.42
CA ARG A 11 -10.64 2.78 -7.03
C ARG A 11 -10.65 4.14 -6.34
N HIS A 12 -11.26 4.19 -5.17
CA HIS A 12 -11.48 5.45 -4.49
C HIS A 12 -11.63 5.21 -3.00
N GLY A 13 -10.99 6.05 -2.17
CA GLY A 13 -11.04 5.88 -0.73
C GLY A 13 -10.02 4.86 -0.27
N PHE A 14 -10.30 4.19 0.84
CA PHE A 14 -9.39 3.19 1.36
C PHE A 14 -9.46 1.89 0.57
N GLY A 15 -8.30 1.31 0.31
CA GLY A 15 -8.24 0.04 -0.37
C GLY A 15 -6.96 -0.70 -0.07
N GLU A 16 -7.01 -2.02 -0.26
CA GLU A 16 -5.89 -2.91 -0.03
C GLU A 16 -5.48 -3.55 -1.35
N VAL A 17 -4.18 -3.64 -1.57
CA VAL A 17 -3.63 -4.34 -2.72
C VAL A 17 -2.73 -5.46 -2.20
N TYR A 18 -3.03 -6.67 -2.62
CA TYR A 18 -2.23 -7.84 -2.28
C TYR A 18 -1.33 -8.20 -3.44
N VAL A 19 -0.05 -8.31 -3.17
CA VAL A 19 0.94 -8.74 -4.15
C VAL A 19 1.65 -9.95 -3.59
N SER A 20 1.61 -11.04 -4.32
CA SER A 20 2.21 -12.29 -3.88
C SER A 20 3.10 -12.86 -4.97
N ASN A 21 4.28 -13.27 -4.60
CA ASN A 21 5.19 -13.96 -5.53
C ASN A 21 5.82 -15.14 -4.82
N GLU A 22 6.81 -15.78 -5.47
CA GLU A 22 7.41 -16.98 -4.94
C GLU A 22 8.12 -16.78 -3.61
N HIS A 23 8.57 -15.56 -3.35
CA HIS A 23 9.41 -15.28 -2.19
C HIS A 23 8.73 -14.47 -1.12
N ASP A 24 7.69 -13.73 -1.50
CA ASP A 24 7.15 -12.71 -0.61
C ASP A 24 5.68 -12.45 -0.85
N THR A 25 5.01 -12.05 0.22
CA THR A 25 3.66 -11.53 0.14
C THR A 25 3.66 -10.13 0.74
N MET A 26 3.14 -9.17 -0.01
CA MET A 26 3.06 -7.79 0.43
C MET A 26 1.62 -7.34 0.46
N LEU A 27 1.30 -6.54 1.47
CA LEU A 27 0.00 -5.93 1.60
C LEU A 27 0.20 -4.42 1.59
N LYS A 28 -0.44 -3.75 0.66
CA LYS A 28 -0.44 -2.30 0.61
C LYS A 28 -1.84 -1.80 0.93
N TYR A 29 -1.94 -0.94 1.92
CA TYR A 29 -3.20 -0.40 2.38
C TYR A 29 -3.10 1.12 2.37
N GLY A 30 -4.00 1.78 1.71
CA GLY A 30 -3.92 3.23 1.65
C GLY A 30 -5.08 3.87 0.93
N MET A 31 -4.90 5.14 0.63
CA MET A 31 -5.91 5.97 0.01
C MET A 31 -5.77 5.98 -1.50
N TRP A 32 -6.91 5.98 -2.17
CA TRP A 32 -7.00 6.00 -3.63
C TRP A 32 -7.96 7.09 -4.07
N SER A 33 -7.68 7.64 -5.24
CA SER A 33 -8.54 8.61 -5.88
C SER A 33 -8.37 8.48 -7.39
N ASP A 34 -9.46 8.28 -8.11
CA ASP A 34 -9.44 8.17 -9.58
C ASP A 34 -8.48 7.07 -10.07
N ASN A 35 -8.51 5.90 -9.43
CA ASN A 35 -7.63 4.78 -9.75
C ASN A 35 -6.15 5.01 -9.40
N MET A 36 -5.83 6.13 -8.78
CA MET A 36 -4.46 6.45 -8.41
C MET A 36 -4.31 6.49 -6.91
N GLN A 37 -3.13 6.13 -6.44
CA GLN A 37 -2.82 6.26 -5.03
C GLN A 37 -2.62 7.73 -4.70
N ASN A 38 -3.30 8.20 -3.67
CA ASN A 38 -3.19 9.57 -3.20
C ASN A 38 -3.28 9.58 -1.70
N GLY A 39 -2.26 10.11 -1.04
CA GLY A 39 -2.21 10.20 0.38
C GLY A 39 -1.30 9.14 0.98
N LYS A 40 -1.55 8.80 2.22
CA LYS A 40 -0.69 7.91 2.99
C LYS A 40 -1.05 6.46 2.72
N SER A 41 -0.02 5.66 2.46
CA SER A 41 -0.17 4.21 2.30
C SER A 41 0.77 3.50 3.24
N ARG A 42 0.34 2.34 3.70
CA ARG A 42 1.19 1.45 4.50
C ARG A 42 1.49 0.20 3.69
N LEU A 43 2.76 -0.08 3.52
CA LEU A 43 3.21 -1.28 2.84
C LEU A 43 3.76 -2.23 3.87
N THR A 44 3.23 -3.43 3.91
CA THR A 44 3.61 -4.45 4.88
C THR A 44 4.16 -5.65 4.16
N PHE A 45 5.36 -6.07 4.54
CA PHE A 45 5.96 -7.31 4.05
C PHE A 45 5.66 -8.40 5.08
N LEU A 46 4.95 -9.42 4.65
CA LEU A 46 4.45 -10.45 5.57
C LEU A 46 5.40 -11.59 5.81
N SER A 47 6.47 -11.68 5.02
CA SER A 47 7.51 -12.67 5.26
C SER A 47 8.46 -12.17 6.35
N LEU A 48 9.31 -13.06 6.84
CA LEU A 48 10.27 -12.67 7.87
C LEU A 48 11.56 -12.14 7.23
N PRO A 49 12.16 -11.09 7.78
CA PRO A 49 11.65 -10.34 8.94
C PRO A 49 10.45 -9.47 8.54
N TYR A 50 9.52 -9.37 9.43
CA TYR A 50 8.34 -8.53 9.23
C TYR A 50 8.78 -7.06 9.10
N ALA A 51 8.27 -6.37 8.12
CA ALA A 51 8.65 -5.00 7.87
C ALA A 51 7.44 -4.19 7.41
N GLU A 52 7.39 -2.95 7.85
CA GLU A 52 6.34 -2.02 7.43
C GLU A 52 6.98 -0.72 6.97
N MET A 53 6.38 -0.11 5.95
CA MET A 53 6.78 1.20 5.45
C MET A 53 5.56 2.08 5.33
N GLU A 54 5.72 3.36 5.63
CA GLU A 54 4.71 4.35 5.31
C GLU A 54 5.21 5.18 4.14
N ILE A 55 4.38 5.30 3.12
CA ILE A 55 4.75 5.98 1.88
C ILE A 55 3.65 6.99 1.57
N PHE A 56 4.06 8.18 1.17
CA PHE A 56 3.11 9.20 0.75
C PHE A 56 3.10 9.30 -0.77
N TYR A 57 1.89 9.31 -1.33
CA TYR A 57 1.70 9.36 -2.77
C TYR A 57 0.94 10.60 -3.19
N THR A 58 1.26 11.09 -4.37
CA THR A 58 0.46 12.08 -5.08
C THR A 58 0.32 11.58 -6.50
N ASN A 59 -0.91 11.23 -6.90
CA ASN A 59 -1.22 10.71 -8.23
C ASN A 59 -0.26 9.59 -8.64
N ASP A 60 -0.17 8.56 -7.77
CA ASP A 60 0.69 7.39 -7.97
C ASP A 60 2.19 7.65 -7.86
N ARG A 61 2.58 8.87 -7.54
CA ARG A 61 3.99 9.20 -7.39
C ARG A 61 4.34 9.29 -5.92
N ILE A 62 5.44 8.68 -5.56
CA ILE A 62 5.95 8.75 -4.20
C ILE A 62 6.48 10.15 -3.95
N HIS A 63 6.07 10.73 -2.83
CA HIS A 63 6.59 12.03 -2.43
C HIS A 63 6.59 12.11 -0.91
N GLY A 64 7.48 12.92 -0.35
CA GLY A 64 7.61 13.05 1.07
C GLY A 64 8.50 11.99 1.68
N ASP A 65 8.42 11.86 2.99
CA ASP A 65 9.28 10.94 3.73
C ASP A 65 8.71 9.54 3.75
N VAL A 66 9.61 8.56 3.77
CA VAL A 66 9.25 7.16 3.90
C VAL A 66 9.73 6.70 5.27
N PHE A 67 8.82 6.15 6.07
CA PHE A 67 9.14 5.63 7.39
C PHE A 67 9.16 4.11 7.34
N TYR A 68 10.02 3.54 8.12
CA TYR A 68 10.38 2.14 8.03
C TYR A 68 10.40 1.53 9.41
N ASN A 69 9.65 0.46 9.60
CA ASN A 69 9.68 -0.30 10.84
C ASN A 69 9.98 -1.76 10.51
N ILE A 70 10.93 -2.33 11.21
CA ILE A 70 11.29 -3.73 11.04
C ILE A 70 11.20 -4.40 12.39
N SER A 71 10.52 -5.54 12.40
CA SER A 71 10.41 -6.36 13.59
C SER A 71 11.18 -7.65 13.37
N GLU A 72 12.08 -7.94 14.28
CA GLU A 72 12.85 -9.17 14.25
C GLU A 72 12.27 -10.14 15.26
N GLU A 73 11.48 -11.05 14.79
CA GLU A 73 10.88 -12.04 15.69
C GLU A 73 11.14 -13.42 15.19
#